data_2ecd360fdbed4c58860f1787db6c3ec2
#
_entry.id   2ecd360fdbed4c58860f1787db6c3ec2
#
_cell.length_a   1.000
_cell.length_b   1.000
_cell.length_c   1.000
_cell.angle_alpha   90.00
_cell.angle_beta   90.00
_cell.angle_gamma   90.00
#
_symmetry.space_group_name_H-M   'P 1'
#
loop_
_entity.id
_entity.type
_entity.pdbx_description
1 polymer ?
#
loop_
_entity_poly.entity_id
_entity_poly.type
_entity_poly.pdbx_seq_one_letter_code
_entity_poly.pdbx_strand_id
1 'polypeptide(L)'
;MKSGTLITPATPGLPPLSGSDREERIILVDGRDRACGTGGKLQVHQEGLLHRAFSIFIFDAEERLLLQRRADGKYHFARLWSNSCCGHPRPGEGTREAAARRLGEEFGFITPLDEFAQITYKARDPVSCLVEHEYLHVFRGVYAGEPRPNPDEVSAWRWLALPRVGKCLRRRPQSFTPWFALLFHRLFQQAS
;
A
#
# COMPACT_ATOMS: atom_id res chain seq x y z
N MET A 1 3.65 52.34 -13.41
CA MET A 1 3.35 50.94 -13.73
C MET A 1 4.02 50.08 -12.68
N LYS A 2 3.24 49.53 -11.72
CA LYS A 2 3.76 48.66 -10.65
C LYS A 2 3.61 47.20 -11.10
N SER A 3 4.74 46.53 -11.32
CA SER A 3 4.82 45.11 -11.64
C SER A 3 4.41 44.29 -10.41
N GLY A 4 3.25 43.64 -10.50
CA GLY A 4 2.79 42.70 -9.46
C GLY A 4 3.48 41.36 -9.62
N THR A 5 4.35 41.02 -8.68
CA THR A 5 4.94 39.66 -8.57
C THR A 5 3.85 38.71 -8.12
N LEU A 6 3.47 37.76 -8.99
CA LEU A 6 2.61 36.65 -8.66
C LEU A 6 3.37 35.72 -7.69
N ILE A 7 2.95 35.70 -6.43
CA ILE A 7 3.42 34.74 -5.44
C ILE A 7 2.71 33.43 -5.74
N THR A 8 3.42 32.48 -6.33
CA THR A 8 2.97 31.09 -6.45
C THR A 8 2.90 30.49 -5.05
N PRO A 9 1.78 29.87 -4.61
CA PRO A 9 1.74 29.25 -3.28
C PRO A 9 2.74 28.08 -3.25
N ALA A 10 3.60 28.08 -2.25
CA ALA A 10 4.53 26.99 -2.00
C ALA A 10 3.73 25.70 -1.78
N THR A 11 4.00 24.69 -2.60
CA THR A 11 3.52 23.33 -2.39
C THR A 11 4.01 22.85 -1.02
N PRO A 12 3.17 22.31 -0.13
CA PRO A 12 3.63 21.76 1.14
C PRO A 12 4.76 20.77 0.85
N GLY A 13 5.93 20.98 1.47
CA GLY A 13 7.08 20.12 1.25
C GLY A 13 6.76 18.68 1.64
N LEU A 14 6.99 17.74 0.74
CA LEU A 14 6.96 16.32 1.04
C LEU A 14 7.92 16.04 2.22
N PRO A 15 7.56 15.19 3.18
CA PRO A 15 8.49 14.78 4.21
C PRO A 15 9.74 14.14 3.55
N PRO A 16 10.91 14.23 4.19
CA PRO A 16 12.12 13.69 3.61
C PRO A 16 11.95 12.19 3.36
N LEU A 17 12.18 11.78 2.12
CA LEU A 17 12.18 10.37 1.74
C LEU A 17 13.33 9.66 2.46
N SER A 18 13.09 8.42 2.92
CA SER A 18 14.18 7.53 3.34
C SER A 18 15.13 7.30 2.15
N GLY A 19 16.40 7.02 2.40
CA GLY A 19 17.38 6.80 1.33
C GLY A 19 16.94 5.70 0.34
N SER A 20 16.28 4.65 0.84
CA SER A 20 15.76 3.54 0.06
C SER A 20 14.60 3.94 -0.87
N ASP A 21 13.71 4.83 -0.45
CA ASP A 21 12.57 5.28 -1.27
C ASP A 21 12.98 6.17 -2.44
N ARG A 22 14.13 6.86 -2.34
CA ARG A 22 14.65 7.72 -3.43
C ARG A 22 15.23 6.93 -4.59
N GLU A 23 15.78 5.75 -4.32
CA GLU A 23 16.47 4.92 -5.31
C GLU A 23 15.59 3.78 -5.84
N GLU A 24 14.45 3.51 -5.19
CA GLU A 24 13.58 2.40 -5.56
C GLU A 24 12.97 2.63 -6.94
N ARG A 25 13.21 1.67 -7.85
CA ARG A 25 12.59 1.63 -9.17
C ARG A 25 11.46 0.62 -9.17
N ILE A 26 10.35 0.99 -9.80
CA ILE A 26 9.16 0.16 -9.93
C ILE A 26 8.79 -0.10 -11.39
N ILE A 27 8.04 -1.16 -11.64
CA ILE A 27 7.70 -1.65 -12.98
C ILE A 27 6.46 -0.92 -13.49
N LEU A 28 6.57 -0.20 -14.60
CA LEU A 28 5.43 0.36 -15.32
C LEU A 28 4.78 -0.73 -16.15
N VAL A 29 3.44 -0.75 -16.16
CA VAL A 29 2.66 -1.76 -16.89
C VAL A 29 1.54 -1.11 -17.71
N ASP A 30 1.06 -1.87 -18.70
CA ASP A 30 -0.19 -1.52 -19.39
C ASP A 30 -1.42 -2.10 -18.65
N GLY A 31 -2.62 -1.86 -19.17
CA GLY A 31 -3.88 -2.35 -18.60
C GLY A 31 -4.05 -3.88 -18.60
N ARG A 32 -3.08 -4.64 -19.12
CA ARG A 32 -3.01 -6.10 -19.12
C ARG A 32 -1.83 -6.64 -18.34
N ASP A 33 -1.24 -5.82 -17.47
CA ASP A 33 -0.05 -6.15 -16.65
C ASP A 33 1.22 -6.49 -17.46
N ARG A 34 1.31 -6.07 -18.70
CA ARG A 34 2.55 -6.25 -19.48
C ARG A 34 3.50 -5.12 -19.15
N ALA A 35 4.74 -5.48 -18.74
CA ALA A 35 5.75 -4.50 -18.43
C ALA A 35 6.07 -3.64 -19.68
N CYS A 36 6.00 -2.32 -19.54
CA CYS A 36 6.28 -1.35 -20.60
C CYS A 36 7.41 -0.37 -20.24
N GLY A 37 8.01 -0.52 -19.06
CA GLY A 37 9.14 0.30 -18.63
C GLY A 37 9.37 0.21 -17.13
N THR A 38 10.24 1.08 -16.63
CA THR A 38 10.48 1.27 -15.20
C THR A 38 10.64 2.76 -14.89
N GLY A 39 10.24 3.18 -13.69
CA GLY A 39 10.39 4.56 -13.23
C GLY A 39 10.87 4.63 -11.78
N GLY A 40 11.42 5.76 -11.38
CA GLY A 40 11.68 6.04 -9.96
C GLY A 40 10.35 6.10 -9.20
N LYS A 41 10.27 5.44 -8.07
CA LYS A 41 9.03 5.32 -7.28
C LYS A 41 8.34 6.65 -7.04
N LEU A 42 9.07 7.65 -6.56
CA LEU A 42 8.49 8.97 -6.31
C LEU A 42 7.93 9.61 -7.59
N GLN A 43 8.70 9.60 -8.69
CA GLN A 43 8.28 10.17 -9.97
C GLN A 43 7.00 9.51 -10.47
N VAL A 44 6.92 8.17 -10.42
CA VAL A 44 5.75 7.40 -10.86
C VAL A 44 4.49 7.80 -10.09
N HIS A 45 4.61 8.00 -8.76
CA HIS A 45 3.49 8.46 -7.93
C HIS A 45 3.16 9.94 -8.15
N GLN A 46 4.13 10.81 -8.45
CA GLN A 46 3.88 12.21 -8.81
C GLN A 46 3.12 12.33 -10.11
N GLU A 47 3.50 11.56 -11.12
CA GLU A 47 2.89 11.55 -12.45
C GLU A 47 1.62 10.69 -12.53
N GLY A 48 1.39 9.81 -11.53
CA GLY A 48 0.24 8.90 -11.48
C GLY A 48 0.26 7.85 -12.60
N LEU A 49 1.45 7.37 -12.96
CA LEU A 49 1.65 6.33 -13.96
C LEU A 49 1.16 4.97 -13.46
N LEU A 50 0.59 4.16 -14.37
CA LEU A 50 0.16 2.81 -14.03
C LEU A 50 1.38 1.91 -13.81
N HIS A 51 1.45 1.30 -12.63
CA HIS A 51 2.56 0.48 -12.22
C HIS A 51 2.12 -0.77 -11.48
N ARG A 52 2.99 -1.79 -11.46
CA ARG A 52 2.70 -3.07 -10.79
C ARG A 52 2.93 -2.94 -9.30
N ALA A 53 1.94 -3.45 -8.55
CA ALA A 53 1.97 -3.48 -7.09
C ALA A 53 1.39 -4.77 -6.55
N PHE A 54 1.52 -4.98 -5.24
CA PHE A 54 0.86 -6.06 -4.54
C PHE A 54 0.27 -5.61 -3.20
N SER A 55 -0.78 -6.31 -2.78
CA SER A 55 -1.38 -6.24 -1.45
C SER A 55 -1.49 -7.61 -0.84
N ILE A 56 -1.18 -7.74 0.45
CA ILE A 56 -1.21 -9.00 1.19
C ILE A 56 -2.26 -8.92 2.29
N PHE A 57 -3.06 -9.97 2.40
CA PHE A 57 -4.04 -10.18 3.46
C PHE A 57 -3.64 -11.44 4.24
N ILE A 58 -3.11 -11.27 5.44
CA ILE A 58 -2.74 -12.39 6.33
C ILE A 58 -3.84 -12.63 7.34
N PHE A 59 -4.21 -13.89 7.47
CA PHE A 59 -5.19 -14.35 8.44
C PHE A 59 -4.54 -15.23 9.49
N ASP A 60 -5.08 -15.23 10.70
CA ASP A 60 -4.73 -16.22 11.72
C ASP A 60 -5.64 -17.46 11.66
N ALA A 61 -5.45 -18.37 12.60
CA ALA A 61 -6.23 -19.62 12.70
C ALA A 61 -7.72 -19.36 13.00
N GLU A 62 -8.08 -18.21 13.57
CA GLU A 62 -9.44 -17.77 13.86
C GLU A 62 -10.03 -16.89 12.74
N GLU A 63 -9.42 -16.89 11.55
CA GLU A 63 -9.80 -16.09 10.39
C GLU A 63 -9.86 -14.57 10.66
N ARG A 64 -9.07 -14.08 11.62
CA ARG A 64 -8.91 -12.66 11.85
C ARG A 64 -7.84 -12.10 10.90
N LEU A 65 -8.11 -10.96 10.31
CA LEU A 65 -7.18 -10.25 9.41
C LEU A 65 -6.15 -9.49 10.22
N LEU A 66 -4.87 -9.65 9.86
CA LEU A 66 -3.77 -8.80 10.33
C LEU A 66 -3.86 -7.43 9.67
N LEU A 67 -4.11 -6.41 10.46
CA LEU A 67 -4.03 -5.01 10.03
C LEU A 67 -2.74 -4.39 10.52
N GLN A 68 -2.13 -3.53 9.70
CA GLN A 68 -1.04 -2.65 10.10
C GLN A 68 -1.51 -1.20 10.20
N ARG A 69 -0.87 -0.43 11.08
CA ARG A 69 -0.88 1.01 11.03
C ARG A 69 0.46 1.48 10.50
N ARG A 70 0.45 2.18 9.38
CA ARG A 70 1.65 2.66 8.71
C ARG A 70 2.46 3.56 9.63
N ALA A 71 3.78 3.44 9.60
CA ALA A 71 4.69 4.25 10.41
C ALA A 71 4.55 5.75 10.10
N ASP A 72 4.94 6.58 11.05
CA ASP A 72 4.86 8.04 10.95
C ASP A 72 5.78 8.61 9.86
N GLY A 73 6.91 7.93 9.59
CA GLY A 73 7.89 8.29 8.57
C GLY A 73 7.50 7.99 7.12
N LYS A 74 6.34 7.38 6.86
CA LYS A 74 5.90 7.11 5.49
C LYS A 74 5.57 8.41 4.74
N TYR A 75 6.11 8.58 3.54
CA TYR A 75 5.98 9.81 2.75
C TYR A 75 4.57 10.09 2.22
N HIS A 76 3.67 9.08 2.22
CA HIS A 76 2.26 9.23 1.88
C HIS A 76 1.40 8.30 2.74
N PHE A 77 0.16 8.69 3.00
CA PHE A 77 -0.82 7.96 3.80
C PHE A 77 -0.26 7.46 5.15
N ALA A 78 0.65 8.25 5.79
CA ALA A 78 1.22 7.94 7.09
C ALA A 78 0.13 7.81 8.16
N ARG A 79 0.37 6.97 9.18
CA ARG A 79 -0.52 6.75 10.34
C ARG A 79 -1.86 6.11 10.04
N LEU A 80 -2.17 5.78 8.78
CA LEU A 80 -3.42 5.12 8.44
C LEU A 80 -3.33 3.60 8.63
N TRP A 81 -4.46 3.00 8.97
CA TRP A 81 -4.63 1.55 9.00
C TRP A 81 -4.76 0.99 7.58
N SER A 82 -4.17 -0.16 7.35
CA SER A 82 -4.16 -0.85 6.06
C SER A 82 -4.23 -2.36 6.25
N ASN A 83 -4.33 -3.11 5.14
CA ASN A 83 -4.10 -4.54 5.10
C ASN A 83 -2.69 -4.90 5.59
N SER A 84 -2.35 -6.20 5.61
CA SER A 84 -1.14 -6.69 6.27
C SER A 84 0.15 -6.10 5.69
N CYS A 85 0.31 -6.08 4.37
CA CYS A 85 1.48 -5.50 3.71
C CYS A 85 1.14 -5.06 2.28
N CYS A 86 1.82 -4.03 1.78
CA CYS A 86 1.71 -3.56 0.41
C CYS A 86 3.10 -3.17 -0.11
N GLY A 87 3.28 -3.23 -1.42
CA GLY A 87 4.54 -2.79 -2.02
C GLY A 87 4.63 -3.03 -3.51
N HIS A 88 5.82 -2.87 -4.03
CA HIS A 88 6.10 -2.97 -5.44
C HIS A 88 7.20 -4.02 -5.69
N PRO A 89 7.07 -4.87 -6.73
CA PRO A 89 8.19 -5.68 -7.17
C PRO A 89 9.26 -4.80 -7.81
N ARG A 90 10.50 -5.15 -7.56
CA ARG A 90 11.66 -4.52 -8.21
C ARG A 90 11.75 -4.97 -9.67
N PRO A 91 12.39 -4.21 -10.57
CA PRO A 91 12.67 -4.68 -11.93
C PRO A 91 13.36 -6.04 -11.92
N GLY A 92 12.77 -7.02 -12.62
CA GLY A 92 13.28 -8.40 -12.67
C GLY A 92 12.85 -9.29 -11.50
N GLU A 93 12.17 -8.74 -10.48
CA GLU A 93 11.64 -9.53 -9.36
C GLU A 93 10.23 -10.03 -9.67
N GLY A 94 9.95 -11.29 -9.33
CA GLY A 94 8.58 -11.82 -9.40
C GLY A 94 7.68 -11.18 -8.35
N THR A 95 6.39 -10.99 -8.69
CA THR A 95 5.48 -10.26 -7.78
C THR A 95 5.22 -11.01 -6.47
N ARG A 96 5.13 -12.35 -6.50
CA ARG A 96 4.98 -13.19 -5.29
C ARG A 96 6.23 -13.16 -4.41
N GLU A 97 7.41 -13.21 -5.02
CA GLU A 97 8.69 -13.13 -4.33
C GLU A 97 8.86 -11.78 -3.65
N ALA A 98 8.51 -10.69 -4.34
CA ALA A 98 8.48 -9.34 -3.78
C ALA A 98 7.52 -9.23 -2.58
N ALA A 99 6.33 -9.83 -2.70
CA ALA A 99 5.34 -9.86 -1.62
C ALA A 99 5.89 -10.61 -0.39
N ALA A 100 6.48 -11.79 -0.57
CA ALA A 100 7.09 -12.56 0.52
C ALA A 100 8.26 -11.81 1.17
N ARG A 101 9.15 -11.20 0.38
CA ARG A 101 10.25 -10.37 0.87
C ARG A 101 9.75 -9.22 1.74
N ARG A 102 8.79 -8.43 1.24
CA ARG A 102 8.25 -7.28 1.98
C ARG A 102 7.52 -7.68 3.26
N LEU A 103 6.80 -8.79 3.24
CA LEU A 103 6.17 -9.33 4.45
C LEU A 103 7.22 -9.67 5.52
N GLY A 104 8.35 -10.28 5.11
CA GLY A 104 9.49 -10.52 5.98
C GLY A 104 10.12 -9.23 6.52
N GLU A 105 10.31 -8.22 5.66
CA GLU A 105 10.91 -6.92 6.04
C GLU A 105 10.00 -6.11 6.98
N GLU A 106 8.68 -6.13 6.76
CA GLU A 106 7.71 -5.35 7.55
C GLU A 106 7.25 -6.06 8.83
N PHE A 107 7.08 -7.39 8.80
CA PHE A 107 6.50 -8.14 9.92
C PHE A 107 7.38 -9.25 10.50
N GLY A 108 8.56 -9.49 9.94
CA GLY A 108 9.53 -10.44 10.46
C GLY A 108 9.15 -11.90 10.26
N PHE A 109 8.21 -12.22 9.37
CA PHE A 109 7.84 -13.60 9.04
C PHE A 109 7.56 -13.78 7.55
N ILE A 110 7.64 -15.03 7.11
CA ILE A 110 7.28 -15.46 5.76
C ILE A 110 6.23 -16.59 5.90
N THR A 111 5.26 -16.59 5.01
CA THR A 111 4.25 -17.65 4.89
C THR A 111 3.92 -17.87 3.41
N PRO A 112 3.44 -19.06 3.01
CA PRO A 112 2.91 -19.24 1.66
C PRO A 112 1.86 -18.19 1.32
N LEU A 113 1.96 -17.64 0.12
CA LEU A 113 1.06 -16.60 -0.38
C LEU A 113 0.36 -17.09 -1.66
N ASP A 114 -0.96 -17.11 -1.64
CA ASP A 114 -1.78 -17.45 -2.80
C ASP A 114 -2.38 -16.17 -3.39
N GLU A 115 -2.17 -15.98 -4.70
CA GLU A 115 -2.81 -14.89 -5.43
C GLU A 115 -4.28 -15.23 -5.64
N PHE A 116 -5.20 -14.35 -5.21
CA PHE A 116 -6.62 -14.61 -5.30
C PHE A 116 -7.43 -13.52 -6.02
N ALA A 117 -6.80 -12.38 -6.34
CA ALA A 117 -7.41 -11.34 -7.16
C ALA A 117 -6.36 -10.45 -7.85
N GLN A 118 -6.79 -9.82 -8.96
CA GLN A 118 -6.06 -8.74 -9.62
C GLN A 118 -7.03 -7.57 -9.81
N ILE A 119 -6.61 -6.36 -9.43
CA ILE A 119 -7.48 -5.18 -9.40
C ILE A 119 -6.68 -3.95 -9.85
N THR A 120 -7.20 -3.23 -10.83
CA THR A 120 -6.67 -1.89 -11.13
C THR A 120 -7.44 -0.85 -10.34
N TYR A 121 -6.71 0.08 -9.71
CA TYR A 121 -7.32 1.22 -9.02
C TYR A 121 -6.46 2.48 -9.14
N LYS A 122 -7.08 3.62 -8.86
CA LYS A 122 -6.39 4.91 -8.76
C LYS A 122 -6.91 5.67 -7.54
N ALA A 123 -5.98 6.17 -6.73
CA ALA A 123 -6.28 6.98 -5.54
C ALA A 123 -5.25 8.10 -5.39
N ARG A 124 -5.68 9.26 -4.91
CA ARG A 124 -4.79 10.40 -4.64
C ARG A 124 -4.73 10.66 -3.14
N ASP A 125 -3.52 10.85 -2.62
CA ASP A 125 -3.34 11.33 -1.26
C ASP A 125 -3.66 12.83 -1.19
N PRO A 126 -4.64 13.25 -0.38
CA PRO A 126 -5.01 14.66 -0.27
C PRO A 126 -3.93 15.52 0.38
N VAL A 127 -2.98 14.93 1.10
CA VAL A 127 -1.90 15.64 1.82
C VAL A 127 -0.68 15.80 0.93
N SER A 128 -0.12 14.71 0.42
CA SER A 128 1.08 14.71 -0.42
C SER A 128 0.80 15.00 -1.90
N CYS A 129 -0.45 14.90 -2.33
CA CYS A 129 -0.89 14.94 -3.73
C CYS A 129 -0.35 13.81 -4.60
N LEU A 130 0.35 12.83 -4.03
CA LEU A 130 0.81 11.64 -4.75
C LEU A 130 -0.36 10.74 -5.17
N VAL A 131 -0.17 10.01 -6.26
CA VAL A 131 -1.20 9.19 -6.87
C VAL A 131 -0.77 7.73 -6.89
N GLU A 132 -1.53 6.89 -6.22
CA GLU A 132 -1.50 5.44 -6.39
C GLU A 132 -2.31 5.09 -7.63
N HIS A 133 -1.66 4.60 -8.69
CA HIS A 133 -2.30 4.08 -9.89
C HIS A 133 -1.71 2.73 -10.19
N GLU A 134 -2.32 1.69 -9.64
CA GLU A 134 -1.74 0.37 -9.54
C GLU A 134 -2.51 -0.68 -10.33
N TYR A 135 -1.76 -1.54 -11.02
CA TYR A 135 -2.19 -2.89 -11.34
C TYR A 135 -1.78 -3.79 -10.18
N LEU A 136 -2.75 -4.14 -9.36
CA LEU A 136 -2.54 -4.69 -8.04
C LEU A 136 -2.78 -6.20 -8.02
N HIS A 137 -1.77 -6.97 -7.66
CA HIS A 137 -1.85 -8.39 -7.33
C HIS A 137 -2.22 -8.56 -5.86
N VAL A 138 -3.29 -9.26 -5.57
CA VAL A 138 -3.77 -9.45 -4.21
C VAL A 138 -3.49 -10.86 -3.74
N PHE A 139 -2.70 -10.97 -2.66
CA PHE A 139 -2.29 -12.22 -2.06
C PHE A 139 -2.98 -12.47 -0.72
N ARG A 140 -3.25 -13.74 -0.44
CA ARG A 140 -3.70 -14.23 0.86
C ARG A 140 -2.70 -15.22 1.43
N GLY A 141 -2.52 -15.19 2.75
CA GLY A 141 -1.73 -16.16 3.50
C GLY A 141 -2.29 -16.39 4.89
N VAL A 142 -1.80 -17.42 5.57
CA VAL A 142 -2.15 -17.73 6.96
C VAL A 142 -0.89 -17.72 7.81
N TYR A 143 -0.97 -17.14 9.00
CA TYR A 143 0.14 -17.10 9.94
C TYR A 143 -0.37 -17.28 11.38
N ALA A 144 0.16 -18.28 12.08
CA ALA A 144 -0.26 -18.63 13.45
C ALA A 144 0.71 -18.10 14.53
N GLY A 145 1.80 -17.44 14.15
CA GLY A 145 2.79 -16.92 15.08
C GLY A 145 2.51 -15.48 15.53
N GLU A 146 3.42 -14.94 16.33
CA GLU A 146 3.37 -13.54 16.76
C GLU A 146 4.17 -12.67 15.78
N PRO A 147 3.57 -11.67 15.15
CA PRO A 147 4.26 -10.73 14.25
C PRO A 147 5.33 -9.92 15.01
N ARG A 148 6.47 -9.71 14.36
CA ARG A 148 7.57 -8.87 14.86
C ARG A 148 7.78 -7.69 13.90
N PRO A 149 6.93 -6.65 13.98
CA PRO A 149 6.97 -5.59 13.00
C PRO A 149 8.25 -4.75 13.11
N ASN A 150 8.74 -4.33 11.95
CA ASN A 150 9.75 -3.28 11.86
C ASN A 150 9.10 -1.92 12.20
N PRO A 151 9.56 -1.20 13.23
CA PRO A 151 8.95 0.07 13.66
C PRO A 151 9.08 1.19 12.61
N ASP A 152 10.04 1.11 11.70
CA ASP A 152 10.20 2.06 10.61
C ASP A 152 9.11 1.89 9.53
N GLU A 153 8.47 0.73 9.50
CA GLU A 153 7.42 0.38 8.54
C GLU A 153 6.02 0.41 9.17
N VAL A 154 5.89 -0.12 10.40
CA VAL A 154 4.63 -0.42 11.07
C VAL A 154 4.64 0.14 12.48
N SER A 155 3.84 1.17 12.75
CA SER A 155 3.74 1.79 14.09
C SER A 155 2.83 1.02 15.06
N ALA A 156 1.89 0.23 14.53
CA ALA A 156 1.01 -0.64 15.31
C ALA A 156 0.40 -1.73 14.43
N TRP A 157 -0.02 -2.83 15.01
CA TRP A 157 -0.72 -3.91 14.33
C TRP A 157 -1.81 -4.52 15.21
N ARG A 158 -2.74 -5.24 14.60
CA ARG A 158 -3.77 -6.00 15.33
C ARG A 158 -4.44 -7.05 14.45
N TRP A 159 -4.89 -8.13 15.07
CA TRP A 159 -5.81 -9.09 14.49
C TRP A 159 -7.25 -8.63 14.67
N LEU A 160 -8.05 -8.60 13.61
CA LEU A 160 -9.46 -8.23 13.66
C LEU A 160 -10.32 -9.13 12.78
N ALA A 161 -11.42 -9.64 13.33
CA ALA A 161 -12.42 -10.35 12.55
C ALA A 161 -13.04 -9.44 11.46
N LEU A 162 -13.29 -9.99 10.25
CA LEU A 162 -13.78 -9.23 9.09
C LEU A 162 -15.04 -8.39 9.38
N PRO A 163 -16.05 -8.88 10.14
CA PRO A 163 -17.22 -8.05 10.49
C PRO A 163 -16.84 -6.80 11.29
N ARG A 164 -15.83 -6.92 12.17
CA ARG A 164 -15.33 -5.78 12.95
C ARG A 164 -14.54 -4.79 12.10
N VAL A 165 -13.74 -5.29 11.15
CA VAL A 165 -13.06 -4.46 10.15
C VAL A 165 -14.08 -3.63 9.36
N GLY A 166 -15.12 -4.26 8.83
CA GLY A 166 -16.19 -3.56 8.10
C GLY A 166 -16.91 -2.50 8.95
N LYS A 167 -17.16 -2.78 10.24
CA LYS A 167 -17.71 -1.79 11.16
C LYS A 167 -16.78 -0.60 11.40
N CYS A 168 -15.47 -0.84 11.51
CA CYS A 168 -14.47 0.22 11.68
C CYS A 168 -14.38 1.09 10.42
N LEU A 169 -14.33 0.50 9.22
CA LEU A 169 -14.32 1.20 7.94
C LEU A 169 -15.54 2.12 7.76
N ARG A 170 -16.74 1.65 8.11
CA ARG A 170 -17.96 2.48 8.04
C ARG A 170 -17.95 3.64 9.05
N ARG A 171 -17.41 3.43 10.26
CA ARG A 171 -17.43 4.45 11.33
C ARG A 171 -16.34 5.50 11.19
N ARG A 172 -15.17 5.12 10.68
CA ARG A 172 -13.97 5.98 10.61
C ARG A 172 -13.22 5.73 9.32
N PRO A 173 -13.82 5.94 8.13
CA PRO A 173 -13.17 5.65 6.84
C PRO A 173 -11.85 6.40 6.67
N GLN A 174 -11.76 7.62 7.20
CA GLN A 174 -10.55 8.47 7.14
C GLN A 174 -9.35 7.91 7.94
N SER A 175 -9.55 6.89 8.78
CA SER A 175 -8.47 6.23 9.52
C SER A 175 -7.82 5.10 8.74
N PHE A 176 -8.29 4.83 7.52
CA PHE A 176 -7.82 3.74 6.68
C PHE A 176 -7.31 4.24 5.34
N THR A 177 -6.38 3.48 4.77
CA THR A 177 -5.90 3.78 3.41
C THR A 177 -7.01 3.57 2.37
N PRO A 178 -7.09 4.41 1.32
CA PRO A 178 -8.13 4.29 0.30
C PRO A 178 -8.17 2.93 -0.39
N TRP A 179 -6.99 2.37 -0.72
CA TRP A 179 -6.92 1.04 -1.35
C TRP A 179 -7.44 -0.06 -0.45
N PHE A 180 -7.12 -0.02 0.86
CA PHE A 180 -7.64 -1.03 1.79
C PHE A 180 -9.16 -0.99 1.88
N ALA A 181 -9.75 0.20 1.98
CA ALA A 181 -11.19 0.35 1.99
C ALA A 181 -11.83 -0.21 0.70
N LEU A 182 -11.27 0.12 -0.47
CA LEU A 182 -11.71 -0.37 -1.77
C LEU A 182 -11.60 -1.89 -1.88
N LEU A 183 -10.43 -2.44 -1.52
CA LEU A 183 -10.18 -3.88 -1.56
C LEU A 183 -11.09 -4.65 -0.62
N PHE A 184 -11.26 -4.14 0.61
CA PHE A 184 -12.13 -4.77 1.59
C PHE A 184 -13.58 -4.87 1.09
N HIS A 185 -14.10 -3.80 0.51
CA HIS A 185 -15.44 -3.81 -0.09
C HIS A 185 -15.55 -4.80 -1.24
N ARG A 186 -14.60 -4.81 -2.15
CA ARG A 186 -14.63 -5.69 -3.34
C ARG A 186 -14.46 -7.16 -3.01
N LEU A 187 -13.61 -7.49 -2.03
CA LEU A 187 -13.20 -8.88 -1.76
C LEU A 187 -14.01 -9.56 -0.65
N PHE A 188 -14.54 -8.79 0.31
CA PHE A 188 -15.13 -9.36 1.53
C PHE A 188 -16.56 -8.88 1.82
N GLN A 189 -17.12 -7.94 1.06
CA GLN A 189 -18.49 -7.42 1.28
C GLN A 189 -19.45 -7.65 0.10
N GLN A 190 -19.03 -8.27 -0.99
CA GLN A 190 -19.92 -8.60 -2.11
C GLN A 190 -20.70 -9.92 -1.93
N ALA A 191 -20.53 -10.62 -0.82
CA ALA A 191 -21.23 -11.87 -0.48
C ALA A 191 -22.31 -11.61 0.60
N SER A 192 -23.31 -10.79 0.28
CA SER A 192 -24.55 -10.66 1.10
C SER A 192 -25.74 -10.44 0.20
#